data_2322da56b96fa1763113f5a170d70f7b
#
_entry.id   2322da56b96fa1763113f5a170d70f7b
#
_cell.length_a   1.000
_cell.length_b   1.000
_cell.length_c   1.000
_cell.angle_alpha   90.00
_cell.angle_beta   90.00
_cell.angle_gamma   90.00
#
_symmetry.space_group_name_H-M   'P 1'
#
loop_
_entity.id
_entity.type
_entity.pdbx_description
1 polymer ?
#
loop_
_entity_poly.entity_id
_entity_poly.type
_entity_poly.pdbx_seq_one_letter_code
_entity_poly.pdbx_strand_id
1 'polypeptide(L)'
;MPFKPVQSEKISLAVVRQIELLILRGILRPGDKLPAERDLAETMAVSRPSLRVALGDLQDRGLLESRQGAGVFVADDGRAVV
;
A
#
# COMPACT_ATOMS: atom_id res chain seq x y z
N MET A 1 -1.43 -9.58 -28.67
CA MET A 1 -0.31 -8.69 -28.39
C MET A 1 0.57 -9.25 -27.30
N PRO A 2 1.83 -9.40 -27.56
CA PRO A 2 2.75 -9.89 -26.52
C PRO A 2 3.20 -8.81 -25.54
N PHE A 3 2.82 -7.58 -25.78
CA PHE A 3 3.28 -6.47 -24.95
C PHE A 3 2.39 -6.26 -23.75
N LYS A 4 2.98 -6.08 -22.60
CA LYS A 4 2.26 -5.83 -21.37
C LYS A 4 2.30 -4.35 -21.02
N PRO A 5 1.26 -3.84 -20.36
CA PRO A 5 1.26 -2.43 -19.95
C PRO A 5 2.26 -2.21 -18.83
N VAL A 6 3.41 -1.68 -19.20
CA VAL A 6 4.50 -1.45 -18.26
C VAL A 6 4.16 -0.38 -17.24
N GLN A 7 3.29 0.56 -17.61
CA GLN A 7 2.93 1.65 -16.73
C GLN A 7 2.27 1.19 -15.42
N SER A 8 1.50 0.11 -15.49
CA SER A 8 0.83 -0.40 -14.28
C SER A 8 1.83 -0.79 -13.21
N GLU A 9 2.94 -1.41 -13.61
CA GLU A 9 3.95 -1.82 -12.65
C GLU A 9 4.67 -0.61 -12.06
N LYS A 10 4.95 0.40 -12.89
CA LYS A 10 5.60 1.62 -12.40
C LYS A 10 4.70 2.38 -11.44
N ILE A 11 3.41 2.42 -11.72
CA ILE A 11 2.45 3.09 -10.86
C ILE A 11 2.37 2.38 -9.52
N SER A 12 2.29 1.05 -9.53
CA SER A 12 2.23 0.28 -8.30
C SER A 12 3.49 0.49 -7.46
N LEU A 13 4.65 0.49 -8.09
CA LEU A 13 5.90 0.73 -7.39
C LEU A 13 5.95 2.12 -6.77
N ALA A 14 5.45 3.12 -7.49
CA ALA A 14 5.40 4.47 -6.96
C ALA A 14 4.52 4.55 -5.73
N VAL A 15 3.38 3.86 -5.73
CA VAL A 15 2.50 3.80 -4.58
C VAL A 15 3.19 3.12 -3.40
N VAL A 16 3.87 2.00 -3.66
CA VAL A 16 4.60 1.29 -2.62
C VAL A 16 5.61 2.22 -1.96
N ARG A 17 6.41 2.91 -2.76
CA ARG A 17 7.45 3.80 -2.24
C ARG A 17 6.87 4.95 -1.44
N GLN A 18 5.76 5.50 -1.89
CA GLN A 18 5.14 6.61 -1.18
C GLN A 18 4.63 6.17 0.19
N ILE A 19 3.99 5.03 0.26
CA ILE A 19 3.48 4.51 1.53
C ILE A 19 4.65 4.12 2.44
N GLU A 20 5.68 3.48 1.90
CA GLU A 20 6.87 3.16 2.69
C GLU A 20 7.47 4.41 3.33
N LEU A 21 7.55 5.47 2.55
CA LEU A 21 8.13 6.71 3.03
C LEU A 21 7.31 7.30 4.17
N LEU A 22 5.99 7.25 4.06
CA LEU A 22 5.11 7.74 5.11
C LEU A 22 5.29 6.95 6.40
N ILE A 23 5.49 5.65 6.27
CA ILE A 23 5.75 4.80 7.44
C ILE A 23 7.11 5.12 8.06
N LEU A 24 8.13 5.25 7.21
CA LEU A 24 9.48 5.55 7.70
C LEU A 24 9.55 6.89 8.39
N ARG A 25 8.81 7.86 7.92
CA ARG A 25 8.82 9.20 8.52
C ARG A 25 7.89 9.32 9.72
N GLY A 26 7.19 8.26 10.06
CA GLY A 26 6.29 8.28 11.21
C GLY A 26 4.98 9.02 10.97
N ILE A 27 4.68 9.36 9.72
CA ILE A 27 3.40 9.98 9.39
C ILE A 27 2.29 8.92 9.46
N LEU A 28 2.59 7.72 8.96
CA LEU A 28 1.75 6.56 9.18
C LEU A 28 2.41 5.74 10.29
N ARG A 29 1.67 5.53 11.36
CA ARG A 29 2.19 4.85 12.55
C ARG A 29 1.66 3.43 12.65
N PRO A 30 2.38 2.55 13.34
CA PRO A 30 1.86 1.21 13.58
C PRO A 30 0.44 1.25 14.15
N GLY A 31 -0.42 0.43 13.57
CA GLY A 31 -1.83 0.38 13.98
C GLY A 31 -2.74 1.35 13.27
N ASP A 32 -2.19 2.32 12.54
CA ASP A 32 -3.03 3.27 11.79
C ASP A 32 -3.78 2.57 10.68
N LYS A 33 -5.02 2.97 10.48
CA LYS A 33 -5.86 2.44 9.41
C LYS A 33 -5.67 3.30 8.17
N LEU A 34 -5.48 2.64 7.02
CA LEU A 34 -5.42 3.34 5.75
C LEU A 34 -6.84 3.72 5.30
N PRO A 35 -6.96 4.76 4.48
CA PRO A 35 -8.25 5.08 3.89
C PRO A 35 -8.80 3.91 3.10
N ALA A 36 -10.10 3.90 2.86
CA ALA A 36 -10.72 2.89 2.03
C ALA A 36 -10.06 2.86 0.66
N GLU A 37 -10.02 1.68 0.04
CA GLU A 37 -9.35 1.49 -1.24
C GLU A 37 -9.79 2.52 -2.28
N ARG A 38 -11.10 2.74 -2.40
CA ARG A 38 -11.61 3.69 -3.39
C ARG A 38 -11.11 5.10 -3.12
N ASP A 39 -11.18 5.52 -1.87
CA ASP A 39 -10.75 6.87 -1.51
C ASP A 39 -9.25 7.04 -1.69
N LEU A 40 -8.49 6.03 -1.31
CA LEU A 40 -7.04 6.09 -1.46
C LEU A 40 -6.64 6.12 -2.94
N ALA A 41 -7.31 5.33 -3.77
CA ALA A 41 -7.03 5.33 -5.20
C ALA A 41 -7.32 6.71 -5.81
N GLU A 42 -8.41 7.33 -5.40
CA GLU A 42 -8.74 8.67 -5.87
C GLU A 42 -7.70 9.69 -5.42
N THR A 43 -7.35 9.64 -4.15
CA THR A 43 -6.38 10.58 -3.59
C THR A 43 -5.03 10.46 -4.27
N MET A 44 -4.60 9.25 -4.57
CA MET A 44 -3.31 9.03 -5.22
C MET A 44 -3.40 9.09 -6.73
N ALA A 45 -4.59 9.27 -7.28
CA ALA A 45 -4.82 9.36 -8.72
C ALA A 45 -4.34 8.10 -9.46
N VAL A 46 -4.61 6.95 -8.90
CA VAL A 46 -4.23 5.67 -9.51
C VAL A 46 -5.46 4.79 -9.64
N SER A 47 -5.37 3.76 -10.49
CA SER A 47 -6.45 2.82 -10.63
C SER A 47 -6.52 1.92 -9.40
N ARG A 48 -7.70 1.39 -9.11
CA ARG A 48 -7.85 0.48 -7.97
C ARG A 48 -7.03 -0.80 -8.13
N PRO A 49 -6.98 -1.42 -9.33
CA PRO A 49 -6.11 -2.59 -9.49
C PRO A 49 -4.64 -2.30 -9.21
N SER A 50 -4.13 -1.16 -9.65
CA SER A 50 -2.74 -0.78 -9.37
C SER A 50 -2.52 -0.59 -7.87
N LEU A 51 -3.47 0.04 -7.20
CA LEU A 51 -3.39 0.21 -5.76
C LEU A 51 -3.39 -1.13 -5.04
N ARG A 52 -4.24 -2.06 -5.47
CA ARG A 52 -4.29 -3.39 -4.85
C ARG A 52 -2.97 -4.13 -4.96
N VAL A 53 -2.33 -4.02 -6.12
CA VAL A 53 -1.01 -4.66 -6.30
C VAL A 53 -0.01 -4.07 -5.31
N ALA A 54 -0.02 -2.75 -5.16
CA ALA A 54 0.89 -2.08 -4.22
C ALA A 54 0.61 -2.48 -2.78
N LEU A 55 -0.66 -2.50 -2.39
CA LEU A 55 -1.02 -2.87 -1.02
C LEU A 55 -0.66 -4.32 -0.73
N GLY A 56 -0.85 -5.21 -1.72
CA GLY A 56 -0.46 -6.60 -1.58
C GLY A 56 1.04 -6.76 -1.37
N ASP A 57 1.83 -6.00 -2.11
CA ASP A 57 3.28 -6.03 -1.96
C ASP A 57 3.68 -5.60 -0.55
N LEU A 58 3.09 -4.52 -0.05
CA LEU A 58 3.39 -4.04 1.30
C LEU A 58 2.94 -5.03 2.37
N GLN A 59 1.83 -5.73 2.14
CA GLN A 59 1.39 -6.77 3.06
C GLN A 59 2.37 -7.94 3.06
N ASP A 60 2.85 -8.34 1.88
CA ASP A 60 3.83 -9.42 1.77
C ASP A 60 5.12 -9.10 2.51
N ARG A 61 5.47 -7.83 2.55
CA ARG A 61 6.66 -7.38 3.27
C ARG A 61 6.44 -7.20 4.77
N GLY A 62 5.20 -7.36 5.22
CA GLY A 62 4.88 -7.20 6.62
C GLY A 62 4.72 -5.77 7.09
N LEU A 63 4.65 -4.81 6.17
CA LEU A 63 4.47 -3.41 6.53
C LEU A 63 3.00 -3.04 6.73
N LEU A 64 2.10 -3.73 6.04
CA LEU A 64 0.67 -3.55 6.19
C LEU A 64 0.03 -4.87 6.54
N GLU A 65 -1.14 -4.81 7.14
CA GLU A 65 -1.93 -6.00 7.40
C GLU A 65 -3.39 -5.73 7.06
N SER A 66 -4.03 -6.73 6.50
CA SER A 66 -5.44 -6.65 6.15
C SER A 66 -6.24 -7.32 7.26
N ARG A 67 -7.27 -6.64 7.75
CA ARG A 67 -8.18 -7.20 8.74
C ARG A 67 -9.54 -7.32 8.11
N GLN A 68 -10.04 -8.52 8.03
CA GLN A 68 -11.29 -8.80 7.36
C GLN A 68 -12.41 -7.99 7.97
N GLY A 69 -13.15 -7.29 7.11
CA GLY A 69 -14.26 -6.47 7.55
C GLY A 69 -13.87 -5.14 8.16
N ALA A 70 -12.59 -4.91 8.39
CA ALA A 70 -12.14 -3.67 9.05
C ALA A 70 -11.26 -2.81 8.16
N GLY A 71 -10.53 -3.40 7.21
CA GLY A 71 -9.70 -2.63 6.29
C GLY A 71 -8.23 -3.01 6.36
N VAL A 72 -7.39 -2.10 5.87
CA VAL A 72 -5.95 -2.30 5.84
C VAL A 72 -5.30 -1.36 6.86
N PHE A 73 -4.38 -1.89 7.63
CA PHE A 73 -3.74 -1.18 8.73
C PHE A 73 -2.22 -1.28 8.60
N VAL A 74 -1.53 -0.30 9.16
CA VAL A 74 -0.08 -0.40 9.28
C VAL A 74 0.21 -1.47 10.34
N ALA A 75 1.08 -2.40 10.00
CA ALA A 75 1.42 -3.49 10.93
C ALA A 75 2.08 -2.92 12.18
N ASP A 76 1.72 -3.46 13.32
CA ASP A 76 2.21 -2.94 14.58
C ASP A 76 2.89 -3.99 15.45
N ASP A 77 3.42 -5.03 14.84
CA ASP A 77 4.08 -6.10 15.59
C ASP A 77 5.58 -5.90 15.73
N GLY A 78 6.08 -4.79 15.28
CA GLY A 78 7.48 -4.48 15.44
C GLY A 78 8.40 -5.08 14.41
N ARG A 79 7.90 -5.90 13.51
CA ARG A 79 8.76 -6.53 12.50
C ARG A 79 9.36 -5.51 11.55
N ALA A 80 8.66 -4.42 11.34
CA ALA A 80 9.16 -3.36 10.47
C ALA A 80 10.41 -2.70 11.04
N VAL A 81 10.72 -2.96 12.28
CA VAL A 81 11.86 -2.36 12.95
C VAL A 81 13.13 -3.17 12.71
N VAL A 82 12.98 -4.39 12.33
CA VAL A 82 14.11 -5.29 12.11
C VAL A 82 14.82 -5.06 10.75
#